data_285229c19f4898492c06b12e6a18c7c4
#
_entry.id   285229c19f4898492c06b12e6a18c7c4
#
_cell.length_a   1.000
_cell.length_b   1.000
_cell.length_c   1.000
_cell.angle_alpha   90.00
_cell.angle_beta   90.00
_cell.angle_gamma   90.00
#
_symmetry.space_group_name_H-M   'P 1'
#
loop_
_entity.id
_entity.type
_entity.pdbx_description
1 polymer ?
#
loop_
_entity_poly.entity_id
_entity_poly.type
_entity_poly.pdbx_seq_one_letter_code
_entity_poly.pdbx_strand_id
1 'polypeptide(L)'
;KKVRNMENIIKVSMFESAQNRYASGVVNLWDWLFLEDYRTVLIKELRNESDLMKRRELKELLPAITVSCVCSERRTEKIYEYTNLICIDIDGKDNPSISNIEDLKIKLGELPYIMYCGLSASGNGLFCIIPYADPTNHKNVFEAIKNDFEEMGIIIDKSCGDICRLRFLSHDTQPYVNKHAEVYTSKPKTKSNAVEYIYKPKQKYKTKPPKPRTLLIPNAIETFLRPNNFVLESATPLTKKQKVERLLNEITRNQVDITYYYDDWIAIGNIIKNMFGEEGRALFHKVSSFYPNYDYDETDREY
;
A
#
# COMPACT_ATOMS: atom_id res chain seq x y z
N LYS A 1 10.85 -1.23 30.49
CA LYS A 1 11.00 -0.13 29.49
C LYS A 1 11.51 -0.77 28.20
N LYS A 2 10.60 -1.16 27.29
CA LYS A 2 10.97 -1.51 25.91
C LYS A 2 11.37 -0.20 25.22
N VAL A 3 12.65 -0.06 24.89
CA VAL A 3 13.14 0.98 24.00
C VAL A 3 12.46 0.68 22.64
N ARG A 4 11.50 1.50 22.23
CA ARG A 4 11.05 1.55 20.83
C ARG A 4 12.27 2.00 20.04
N ASN A 5 12.89 1.09 19.31
CA ASN A 5 13.81 1.48 18.25
C ASN A 5 13.00 2.44 17.36
N MET A 6 13.48 3.67 17.22
CA MET A 6 12.98 4.61 16.23
C MET A 6 13.40 4.04 14.86
N GLU A 7 12.63 3.07 14.36
CA GLU A 7 12.77 2.63 12.99
C GLU A 7 12.50 3.85 12.09
N ASN A 8 13.34 4.06 11.10
CA ASN A 8 13.22 5.18 10.18
C ASN A 8 11.83 5.16 9.53
N ILE A 9 10.97 6.09 9.93
CA ILE A 9 9.64 6.26 9.36
C ILE A 9 9.81 6.80 7.94
N ILE A 10 9.42 6.01 6.96
CA ILE A 10 9.39 6.40 5.54
C ILE A 10 7.95 6.72 5.17
N LYS A 11 7.67 8.00 4.99
CA LYS A 11 6.33 8.48 4.63
C LYS A 11 6.09 8.36 3.14
N VAL A 12 4.91 7.87 2.76
CA VAL A 12 4.44 7.74 1.37
C VAL A 12 2.99 8.21 1.28
N SER A 13 2.58 8.75 0.13
CA SER A 13 1.17 9.11 -0.07
C SER A 13 0.34 7.89 -0.40
N MET A 14 -0.84 7.80 0.21
CA MET A 14 -1.83 6.76 -0.04
C MET A 14 -3.00 7.29 -0.87
N PHE A 15 -3.55 6.42 -1.72
CA PHE A 15 -4.68 6.66 -2.59
C PHE A 15 -5.66 5.50 -2.42
N GLU A 16 -6.94 5.78 -2.19
CA GLU A 16 -7.96 4.74 -1.99
C GLU A 16 -8.17 3.85 -3.22
N SER A 17 -7.90 4.39 -4.40
CA SER A 17 -7.87 3.63 -5.65
C SER A 17 -6.90 4.24 -6.65
N ALA A 18 -6.52 3.48 -7.67
CA ALA A 18 -5.66 3.99 -8.74
C ALA A 18 -6.31 5.08 -9.59
N GLN A 19 -7.63 5.23 -9.53
CA GLN A 19 -8.39 6.26 -10.23
C GLN A 19 -8.35 7.60 -9.50
N ASN A 20 -8.03 7.60 -8.20
CA ASN A 20 -7.95 8.82 -7.42
C ASN A 20 -6.71 9.62 -7.80
N ARG A 21 -6.94 10.89 -8.14
CA ARG A 21 -5.88 11.84 -8.47
C ARG A 21 -5.23 12.44 -7.22
N TYR A 22 -6.01 12.61 -6.17
CA TYR A 22 -5.60 13.24 -4.92
C TYR A 22 -5.28 12.19 -3.87
N ALA A 23 -4.21 12.43 -3.10
CA ALA A 23 -3.88 11.55 -1.99
C ALA A 23 -4.97 11.61 -0.92
N SER A 24 -5.34 10.46 -0.40
CA SER A 24 -6.29 10.31 0.72
C SER A 24 -5.59 10.44 2.07
N GLY A 25 -4.28 10.19 2.13
CA GLY A 25 -3.49 10.29 3.36
C GLY A 25 -2.01 10.02 3.14
N VAL A 26 -1.29 9.94 4.25
CA VAL A 26 0.14 9.61 4.31
C VAL A 26 0.31 8.45 5.29
N VAL A 27 0.99 7.40 4.85
CA VAL A 27 1.25 6.20 5.66
C VAL A 27 2.74 5.94 5.77
N ASN A 28 3.15 5.13 6.73
CA ASN A 28 4.51 4.62 6.78
C ASN A 28 4.66 3.44 5.80
N LEU A 29 5.71 3.47 4.99
CA LEU A 29 5.97 2.44 3.97
C LEU A 29 6.05 1.04 4.56
N TRP A 30 6.71 0.87 5.71
CA TRP A 30 6.84 -0.44 6.33
C TRP A 30 5.50 -0.98 6.82
N ASP A 31 4.67 -0.14 7.44
CA ASP A 31 3.34 -0.55 7.88
C ASP A 31 2.46 -0.95 6.68
N TRP A 32 2.63 -0.27 5.54
CA TRP A 32 1.96 -0.62 4.30
C TRP A 32 2.42 -1.95 3.71
N LEU A 33 3.73 -2.20 3.67
CA LEU A 33 4.29 -3.42 3.07
C LEU A 33 3.95 -4.70 3.84
N PHE A 34 3.72 -4.57 5.14
CA PHE A 34 3.38 -5.68 6.05
C PHE A 34 1.94 -5.62 6.53
N LEU A 35 1.08 -4.89 5.82
CA LEU A 35 -0.31 -4.76 6.19
C LEU A 35 -1.04 -6.11 6.07
N GLU A 36 -1.62 -6.56 7.18
CA GLU A 36 -2.46 -7.75 7.25
C GLU A 36 -3.83 -7.34 7.78
N ASP A 37 -4.77 -7.09 6.87
CA ASP A 37 -6.14 -6.73 7.20
C ASP A 37 -7.13 -7.39 6.21
N TYR A 38 -8.38 -6.96 6.25
CA TYR A 38 -9.44 -7.46 5.36
C TYR A 38 -9.10 -7.36 3.86
N ARG A 39 -8.21 -6.44 3.46
CA ARG A 39 -7.79 -6.24 2.05
C ARG A 39 -6.93 -7.39 1.55
N THR A 40 -6.32 -8.17 2.45
CA THR A 40 -5.61 -9.40 2.06
C THR A 40 -6.56 -10.44 1.46
N VAL A 41 -7.85 -10.40 1.83
CA VAL A 41 -8.88 -11.27 1.24
C VAL A 41 -9.11 -10.88 -0.23
N LEU A 42 -9.21 -9.58 -0.53
CA LEU A 42 -9.35 -9.10 -1.92
C LEU A 42 -8.14 -9.50 -2.78
N ILE A 43 -6.94 -9.46 -2.21
CA ILE A 43 -5.72 -9.89 -2.91
C ILE A 43 -5.77 -11.39 -3.20
N LYS A 44 -6.26 -12.22 -2.27
CA LYS A 44 -6.44 -13.65 -2.49
C LYS A 44 -7.50 -13.94 -3.56
N GLU A 45 -8.62 -13.24 -3.54
CA GLU A 45 -9.66 -13.33 -4.57
C GLU A 45 -9.11 -12.93 -5.93
N LEU A 46 -8.41 -11.79 -6.03
CA LEU A 46 -7.75 -11.34 -7.24
C LEU A 46 -6.80 -12.41 -7.83
N ARG A 47 -6.04 -13.09 -6.98
CA ARG A 47 -5.08 -14.12 -7.41
C ARG A 47 -5.76 -15.40 -7.88
N ASN A 48 -6.90 -15.74 -7.32
CA ASN A 48 -7.68 -16.95 -7.64
C ASN A 48 -8.67 -16.73 -8.81
N GLU A 49 -8.96 -15.47 -9.17
CA GLU A 49 -9.88 -15.18 -10.27
C GLU A 49 -9.25 -15.51 -11.63
N SER A 50 -9.96 -16.25 -12.46
CA SER A 50 -9.51 -16.64 -13.81
C SER A 50 -9.98 -15.67 -14.89
N ASP A 51 -11.10 -14.97 -14.67
CA ASP A 51 -11.64 -13.98 -15.59
C ASP A 51 -10.81 -12.69 -15.56
N LEU A 52 -10.25 -12.31 -16.70
CA LEU A 52 -9.38 -11.14 -16.82
C LEU A 52 -10.10 -9.82 -16.52
N MET A 53 -11.39 -9.71 -16.84
CA MET A 53 -12.18 -8.48 -16.57
C MET A 53 -12.42 -8.36 -15.08
N LYS A 54 -12.85 -9.43 -14.42
CA LYS A 54 -13.05 -9.45 -12.97
C LYS A 54 -11.75 -9.22 -12.20
N ARG A 55 -10.63 -9.81 -12.67
CA ARG A 55 -9.30 -9.54 -12.09
C ARG A 55 -8.97 -8.06 -12.14
N ARG A 56 -9.27 -7.40 -13.24
CA ARG A 56 -9.05 -5.97 -13.40
C ARG A 56 -9.93 -5.17 -12.43
N GLU A 57 -11.21 -5.50 -12.33
CA GLU A 57 -12.15 -4.87 -11.41
C GLU A 57 -11.69 -5.02 -9.95
N LEU A 58 -11.32 -6.23 -9.53
CA LEU A 58 -10.80 -6.49 -8.19
C LEU A 58 -9.51 -5.71 -7.90
N LYS A 59 -8.61 -5.61 -8.89
CA LYS A 59 -7.39 -4.83 -8.75
C LYS A 59 -7.66 -3.33 -8.60
N GLU A 60 -8.66 -2.79 -9.29
CA GLU A 60 -9.05 -1.38 -9.22
C GLU A 60 -9.68 -1.00 -7.85
N LEU A 61 -10.15 -1.98 -7.08
CA LEU A 61 -10.62 -1.79 -5.71
C LEU A 61 -9.48 -1.67 -4.68
N LEU A 62 -8.26 -2.08 -5.05
CA LEU A 62 -7.14 -2.01 -4.13
C LEU A 62 -6.62 -0.58 -3.97
N PRO A 63 -6.32 -0.16 -2.76
CA PRO A 63 -5.63 1.10 -2.53
C PRO A 63 -4.18 1.01 -3.03
N ALA A 64 -3.55 2.17 -3.18
CA ALA A 64 -2.20 2.26 -3.72
C ALA A 64 -1.41 3.39 -3.04
N ILE A 65 -0.07 3.33 -3.16
CA ILE A 65 0.85 4.34 -2.66
C ILE A 65 1.78 4.85 -3.75
N THR A 66 2.36 6.03 -3.54
CA THR A 66 3.51 6.53 -4.31
C THR A 66 4.79 6.27 -3.52
N VAL A 67 5.54 5.21 -3.87
CA VAL A 67 6.74 4.79 -3.11
C VAL A 67 7.84 5.86 -3.12
N SER A 68 7.98 6.59 -4.22
CA SER A 68 9.11 7.50 -4.45
C SER A 68 8.90 8.90 -3.88
N CYS A 69 7.68 9.24 -3.47
CA CYS A 69 7.39 10.59 -3.00
C CYS A 69 6.17 10.68 -2.08
N VAL A 70 6.08 11.80 -1.38
CA VAL A 70 4.86 12.27 -0.71
C VAL A 70 4.32 13.46 -1.51
N CYS A 71 3.08 13.36 -1.98
CA CYS A 71 2.44 14.37 -2.83
C CYS A 71 0.96 14.54 -2.45
N SER A 72 0.40 15.72 -2.72
CA SER A 72 -1.04 15.97 -2.53
C SER A 72 -1.87 15.50 -3.72
N GLU A 73 -1.24 15.46 -4.88
CA GLU A 73 -1.81 15.06 -6.16
C GLU A 73 -0.74 14.32 -6.95
N ARG A 74 -1.12 13.37 -7.79
CA ARG A 74 -0.20 12.60 -8.65
C ARG A 74 0.36 13.45 -9.78
N ARG A 75 1.20 14.41 -9.39
CA ARG A 75 1.93 15.34 -10.28
C ARG A 75 3.24 15.74 -9.65
N THR A 76 4.28 15.86 -10.44
CA THR A 76 5.61 16.25 -9.98
C THR A 76 5.61 17.59 -9.22
N GLU A 77 4.80 18.57 -9.68
CA GLU A 77 4.70 19.90 -9.07
C GLU A 77 3.96 19.87 -7.71
N LYS A 78 3.35 18.75 -7.37
CA LYS A 78 2.60 18.54 -6.11
C LYS A 78 3.34 17.66 -5.12
N ILE A 79 4.57 17.29 -5.42
CA ILE A 79 5.48 16.60 -4.50
C ILE A 79 6.00 17.59 -3.48
N TYR A 80 5.96 17.23 -2.21
CA TYR A 80 6.52 18.05 -1.12
C TYR A 80 7.59 17.31 -0.30
N GLU A 81 7.74 15.99 -0.48
CA GLU A 81 8.82 15.20 0.12
C GLU A 81 9.20 14.05 -0.81
N TYR A 82 10.49 13.79 -0.97
CA TYR A 82 11.00 12.61 -1.67
C TYR A 82 11.46 11.56 -0.67
N THR A 83 11.20 10.28 -0.99
CA THR A 83 11.62 9.16 -0.14
C THR A 83 13.04 8.69 -0.42
N ASN A 84 13.61 9.07 -1.55
CA ASN A 84 14.85 8.50 -2.09
C ASN A 84 14.75 6.99 -2.37
N LEU A 85 13.53 6.52 -2.67
CA LEU A 85 13.24 5.15 -3.06
C LEU A 85 12.64 5.12 -4.46
N ILE A 86 12.99 4.11 -5.23
CA ILE A 86 12.36 3.78 -6.50
C ILE A 86 11.72 2.40 -6.40
N CYS A 87 10.52 2.27 -6.95
CA CYS A 87 9.83 1.01 -7.04
C CYS A 87 9.80 0.55 -8.49
N ILE A 88 10.24 -0.67 -8.74
CA ILE A 88 10.20 -1.29 -10.06
C ILE A 88 9.25 -2.49 -10.04
N ASP A 89 8.55 -2.73 -11.14
CA ASP A 89 7.66 -3.86 -11.34
C ASP A 89 8.25 -4.82 -12.40
N ILE A 90 8.21 -6.13 -12.09
CA ILE A 90 8.64 -7.23 -12.95
C ILE A 90 7.41 -8.09 -13.23
N ASP A 91 6.78 -7.86 -14.37
CA ASP A 91 5.58 -8.61 -14.77
C ASP A 91 5.97 -9.95 -15.40
N GLY A 92 5.36 -11.05 -14.95
CA GLY A 92 5.62 -12.38 -15.52
C GLY A 92 5.27 -12.51 -17.00
N LYS A 93 4.25 -11.75 -17.48
CA LYS A 93 3.88 -11.73 -18.91
C LYS A 93 4.99 -11.19 -19.83
N ASP A 94 5.79 -10.25 -19.32
CA ASP A 94 6.90 -9.61 -20.04
C ASP A 94 8.21 -10.41 -19.87
N ASN A 95 8.21 -11.40 -18.96
CA ASN A 95 9.35 -12.24 -18.62
C ASN A 95 9.03 -13.75 -18.74
N PRO A 96 8.64 -14.25 -19.93
CA PRO A 96 8.18 -15.62 -20.09
C PRO A 96 9.27 -16.68 -19.86
N SER A 97 10.53 -16.29 -19.87
CA SER A 97 11.68 -17.15 -19.53
C SER A 97 11.81 -17.45 -18.03
N ILE A 98 11.12 -16.67 -17.18
CA ILE A 98 11.15 -16.85 -15.73
C ILE A 98 10.09 -17.89 -15.36
N SER A 99 10.54 -19.11 -15.13
CA SER A 99 9.66 -20.24 -14.79
C SER A 99 9.23 -20.26 -13.32
N ASN A 100 10.02 -19.64 -12.43
CA ASN A 100 9.76 -19.61 -10.99
C ASN A 100 10.01 -18.21 -10.42
N ILE A 101 8.94 -17.58 -9.96
CA ILE A 101 8.97 -16.24 -9.36
C ILE A 101 9.70 -16.23 -8.01
N GLU A 102 9.57 -17.30 -7.21
CA GLU A 102 10.25 -17.41 -5.92
C GLU A 102 11.78 -17.49 -6.09
N ASP A 103 12.25 -18.28 -7.06
CA ASP A 103 13.68 -18.34 -7.38
C ASP A 103 14.22 -16.99 -7.87
N LEU A 104 13.41 -16.25 -8.63
CA LEU A 104 13.76 -14.90 -9.03
C LEU A 104 13.85 -13.96 -7.83
N LYS A 105 12.89 -14.05 -6.89
CA LYS A 105 12.91 -13.24 -5.65
C LYS A 105 14.19 -13.47 -4.84
N ILE A 106 14.61 -14.73 -4.71
CA ILE A 106 15.86 -15.08 -4.03
C ILE A 106 17.06 -14.45 -4.73
N LYS A 107 17.18 -14.61 -6.06
CA LYS A 107 18.28 -14.01 -6.85
C LYS A 107 18.32 -12.50 -6.76
N LEU A 108 17.17 -11.83 -6.79
CA LEU A 108 17.09 -10.38 -6.61
C LEU A 108 17.52 -9.96 -5.21
N GLY A 109 17.25 -10.78 -4.20
CA GLY A 109 17.71 -10.55 -2.83
C GLY A 109 19.23 -10.61 -2.66
N GLU A 110 19.97 -11.21 -3.59
CA GLU A 110 21.43 -11.21 -3.60
C GLU A 110 22.02 -9.87 -4.04
N LEU A 111 21.23 -9.01 -4.68
CA LEU A 111 21.67 -7.68 -5.09
C LEU A 111 21.71 -6.74 -3.87
N PRO A 112 22.85 -6.10 -3.56
CA PRO A 112 23.02 -5.37 -2.30
C PRO A 112 22.09 -4.15 -2.16
N TYR A 113 21.58 -3.63 -3.27
CA TYR A 113 20.70 -2.46 -3.33
C TYR A 113 19.21 -2.80 -3.30
N ILE A 114 18.80 -4.07 -3.22
CA ILE A 114 17.39 -4.42 -3.06
C ILE A 114 16.99 -4.28 -1.59
N MET A 115 16.16 -3.30 -1.27
CA MET A 115 15.64 -3.06 0.07
C MET A 115 14.42 -3.96 0.38
N TYR A 116 13.58 -4.20 -0.61
CA TYR A 116 12.40 -5.04 -0.52
C TYR A 116 12.14 -5.71 -1.87
N CYS A 117 11.74 -6.96 -1.86
CA CYS A 117 11.22 -7.67 -3.02
C CYS A 117 10.05 -8.56 -2.59
N GLY A 118 8.89 -8.36 -3.21
CA GLY A 118 7.68 -9.12 -2.88
C GLY A 118 6.78 -9.34 -4.09
N LEU A 119 5.79 -10.22 -3.90
CA LEU A 119 4.80 -10.55 -4.92
C LEU A 119 3.97 -9.32 -5.30
N SER A 120 3.68 -9.16 -6.58
CA SER A 120 2.72 -8.17 -7.07
C SER A 120 1.29 -8.49 -6.60
N ALA A 121 0.37 -7.52 -6.66
CA ALA A 121 -1.02 -7.72 -6.27
C ALA A 121 -1.67 -8.92 -6.95
N SER A 122 -1.40 -9.11 -8.25
CA SER A 122 -1.91 -10.26 -9.03
C SER A 122 -1.22 -11.58 -8.76
N GLY A 123 -0.10 -11.59 -8.03
CA GLY A 123 0.70 -12.79 -7.77
C GLY A 123 1.54 -13.29 -8.95
N ASN A 124 1.42 -12.67 -10.14
CA ASN A 124 2.08 -13.12 -11.38
C ASN A 124 3.35 -12.32 -11.70
N GLY A 125 3.92 -11.64 -10.73
CA GLY A 125 5.12 -10.85 -10.87
C GLY A 125 5.65 -10.42 -9.52
N LEU A 126 6.79 -9.72 -9.55
CA LEU A 126 7.44 -9.14 -8.38
C LEU A 126 7.48 -7.63 -8.47
N PHE A 127 7.69 -7.00 -7.34
CA PHE A 127 8.15 -5.62 -7.30
C PHE A 127 9.32 -5.49 -6.35
N CYS A 128 10.24 -4.58 -6.68
CA CYS A 128 11.37 -4.27 -5.82
C CYS A 128 11.38 -2.80 -5.44
N ILE A 129 11.85 -2.52 -4.23
CA ILE A 129 12.10 -1.16 -3.75
C ILE A 129 13.61 -1.01 -3.57
N ILE A 130 14.16 0.06 -4.17
CA ILE A 130 15.60 0.29 -4.28
C ILE A 130 15.90 1.71 -3.78
N PRO A 131 16.80 1.90 -2.79
CA PRO A 131 17.23 3.22 -2.38
C PRO A 131 18.19 3.84 -3.40
N TYR A 132 18.07 5.14 -3.65
CA TYR A 132 18.95 5.90 -4.53
C TYR A 132 19.21 7.32 -3.99
N ALA A 133 20.30 7.96 -4.44
CA ALA A 133 20.81 9.17 -3.79
C ALA A 133 20.04 10.44 -4.21
N ASP A 134 19.78 10.64 -5.50
CA ASP A 134 19.28 11.90 -6.05
C ASP A 134 17.88 11.77 -6.65
N PRO A 135 16.82 12.16 -5.91
CA PRO A 135 15.45 12.07 -6.39
C PRO A 135 15.14 13.03 -7.55
N THR A 136 15.94 14.07 -7.75
CA THR A 136 15.76 14.99 -8.89
C THR A 136 16.17 14.34 -10.21
N ASN A 137 16.95 13.26 -10.14
CA ASN A 137 17.43 12.48 -11.28
C ASN A 137 16.69 11.15 -11.45
N HIS A 138 15.49 11.03 -10.87
CA HIS A 138 14.70 9.79 -10.80
C HIS A 138 14.62 9.03 -12.14
N LYS A 139 14.31 9.73 -13.22
CA LYS A 139 14.17 9.11 -14.54
C LYS A 139 15.47 8.49 -15.06
N ASN A 140 16.61 9.17 -14.87
CA ASN A 140 17.91 8.63 -15.33
C ASN A 140 18.34 7.45 -14.44
N VAL A 141 18.05 7.51 -13.14
CA VAL A 141 18.29 6.38 -12.22
C VAL A 141 17.44 5.18 -12.63
N PHE A 142 16.17 5.40 -12.97
CA PHE A 142 15.29 4.36 -13.48
C PHE A 142 15.85 3.72 -14.76
N GLU A 143 16.28 4.51 -15.73
CA GLU A 143 16.87 3.98 -16.98
C GLU A 143 18.17 3.20 -16.71
N ALA A 144 19.00 3.62 -15.74
CA ALA A 144 20.16 2.87 -15.34
C ALA A 144 19.82 1.51 -14.71
N ILE A 145 18.88 1.49 -13.77
CA ILE A 145 18.37 0.24 -13.18
C ILE A 145 17.77 -0.67 -14.26
N LYS A 146 16.97 -0.10 -15.15
CA LYS A 146 16.37 -0.85 -16.25
C LYS A 146 17.43 -1.53 -17.13
N ASN A 147 18.48 -0.82 -17.49
CA ASN A 147 19.58 -1.39 -18.28
C ASN A 147 20.30 -2.51 -17.51
N ASP A 148 20.54 -2.35 -16.21
CA ASP A 148 21.17 -3.39 -15.39
C ASP A 148 20.30 -4.64 -15.30
N PHE A 149 18.98 -4.48 -15.20
CA PHE A 149 18.03 -5.60 -15.19
C PHE A 149 17.93 -6.26 -16.57
N GLU A 150 17.93 -5.47 -17.68
CA GLU A 150 17.97 -6.01 -19.03
C GLU A 150 19.25 -6.82 -19.29
N GLU A 151 20.40 -6.40 -18.75
CA GLU A 151 21.65 -7.18 -18.81
C GLU A 151 21.54 -8.53 -18.07
N MET A 152 20.71 -8.60 -17.04
CA MET A 152 20.39 -9.85 -16.33
C MET A 152 19.28 -10.68 -17.03
N GLY A 153 18.75 -10.21 -18.16
CA GLY A 153 17.65 -10.86 -18.89
C GLY A 153 16.29 -10.63 -18.26
N ILE A 154 16.12 -9.58 -17.45
CA ILE A 154 14.87 -9.24 -16.75
C ILE A 154 14.31 -7.94 -17.34
N ILE A 155 13.05 -7.98 -17.75
CA ILE A 155 12.33 -6.82 -18.27
C ILE A 155 11.50 -6.19 -17.16
N ILE A 156 11.74 -4.91 -16.86
CA ILE A 156 10.95 -4.14 -15.88
C ILE A 156 9.95 -3.23 -16.56
N ASP A 157 8.81 -2.94 -15.88
CA ASP A 157 7.76 -2.08 -16.43
C ASP A 157 8.27 -0.63 -16.60
N LYS A 158 8.25 -0.14 -17.84
CA LYS A 158 8.71 1.22 -18.21
C LYS A 158 7.96 2.32 -17.48
N SER A 159 6.73 2.07 -17.06
CA SER A 159 5.91 3.04 -16.32
C SER A 159 6.44 3.36 -14.93
N CYS A 160 7.35 2.54 -14.39
CA CYS A 160 8.02 2.78 -13.11
C CYS A 160 9.03 3.94 -13.15
N GLY A 161 9.36 4.48 -14.34
CA GLY A 161 10.11 5.72 -14.48
C GLY A 161 9.35 7.00 -14.10
N ASP A 162 8.05 6.91 -13.80
CA ASP A 162 7.27 8.02 -13.26
C ASP A 162 7.40 8.05 -11.73
N ILE A 163 7.93 9.15 -11.21
CA ILE A 163 8.15 9.36 -9.75
C ILE A 163 6.85 9.33 -8.93
N CYS A 164 5.70 9.63 -9.56
CA CYS A 164 4.36 9.55 -8.97
C CYS A 164 3.66 8.22 -9.30
N ARG A 165 4.41 7.21 -9.77
CA ARG A 165 3.86 5.89 -10.08
C ARG A 165 3.20 5.27 -8.86
N LEU A 166 1.98 4.77 -9.05
CA LEU A 166 1.26 4.05 -8.01
C LEU A 166 1.73 2.61 -7.91
N ARG A 167 1.92 2.18 -6.67
CA ARG A 167 2.07 0.79 -6.29
C ARG A 167 0.82 0.33 -5.55
N PHE A 168 0.08 -0.62 -6.11
CA PHE A 168 -1.09 -1.22 -5.46
C PHE A 168 -0.70 -1.97 -4.20
N LEU A 169 -1.61 -2.01 -3.24
CA LEU A 169 -1.49 -2.90 -2.10
C LEU A 169 -1.27 -4.33 -2.59
N SER A 170 -0.34 -5.01 -1.96
CA SER A 170 0.00 -6.39 -2.23
C SER A 170 0.33 -7.09 -0.92
N HIS A 171 0.19 -8.40 -0.89
CA HIS A 171 0.54 -9.21 0.26
C HIS A 171 1.46 -10.35 -0.17
N ASP A 172 2.58 -10.48 0.53
CA ASP A 172 3.52 -11.59 0.38
C ASP A 172 3.87 -12.11 1.77
N THR A 173 3.64 -13.39 2.03
CA THR A 173 3.93 -14.01 3.33
C THR A 173 5.42 -14.21 3.58
N GLN A 174 6.24 -14.17 2.53
CA GLN A 174 7.69 -14.36 2.59
C GLN A 174 8.42 -13.38 1.66
N PRO A 175 8.28 -12.06 1.86
CA PRO A 175 9.01 -11.09 1.07
C PRO A 175 10.49 -11.12 1.44
N TYR A 176 11.34 -10.75 0.49
CA TYR A 176 12.72 -10.41 0.81
C TYR A 176 12.79 -9.00 1.41
N VAL A 177 13.54 -8.84 2.48
CA VAL A 177 13.70 -7.56 3.20
C VAL A 177 15.14 -7.35 3.61
N ASN A 178 15.72 -6.21 3.20
CA ASN A 178 17.02 -5.73 3.64
C ASN A 178 16.92 -4.25 4.05
N LYS A 179 16.73 -3.97 5.33
CA LYS A 179 16.65 -2.59 5.86
C LYS A 179 17.98 -1.81 5.76
N HIS A 180 19.06 -2.49 5.44
CA HIS A 180 20.40 -1.93 5.27
C HIS A 180 20.88 -1.99 3.81
N ALA A 181 19.94 -2.01 2.87
CA ALA A 181 20.27 -2.03 1.45
C ALA A 181 21.16 -0.84 1.08
N GLU A 182 22.13 -1.10 0.24
CA GLU A 182 23.03 -0.07 -0.28
C GLU A 182 22.27 0.88 -1.22
N VAL A 183 22.68 2.14 -1.22
CA VAL A 183 22.17 3.12 -2.18
C VAL A 183 22.61 2.71 -3.58
N TYR A 184 21.66 2.52 -4.49
CA TYR A 184 21.97 2.19 -5.88
C TYR A 184 22.86 3.25 -6.51
N THR A 185 23.96 2.78 -7.07
CA THR A 185 24.90 3.59 -7.86
C THR A 185 25.03 2.93 -9.23
N SER A 186 24.68 3.68 -10.30
CA SER A 186 24.88 3.16 -11.66
C SER A 186 26.35 2.81 -11.87
N LYS A 187 26.61 1.61 -12.39
CA LYS A 187 27.99 1.27 -12.83
C LYS A 187 28.39 2.28 -13.92
N PRO A 188 29.55 2.93 -13.81
CA PRO A 188 30.00 3.82 -14.86
C PRO A 188 30.11 3.01 -16.15
N LYS A 189 29.25 3.28 -17.13
CA LYS A 189 29.50 2.82 -18.50
C LYS A 189 30.81 3.48 -18.91
N THR A 190 31.83 2.68 -19.17
CA THR A 190 33.14 3.12 -19.65
C THR A 190 32.97 3.92 -20.95
N LYS A 191 32.67 5.22 -20.83
CA LYS A 191 32.96 6.33 -21.72
C LYS A 191 32.55 7.63 -21.03
N SER A 192 33.57 8.30 -20.50
CA SER A 192 33.67 9.71 -20.17
C SER A 192 32.41 10.48 -19.85
N ASN A 193 32.12 10.64 -18.58
CA ASN A 193 31.85 11.89 -17.87
C ASN A 193 31.40 11.52 -16.45
N ALA A 194 32.39 11.36 -15.58
CA ALA A 194 32.12 11.25 -14.16
C ALA A 194 31.59 12.60 -13.67
N VAL A 195 30.28 12.69 -13.44
CA VAL A 195 29.69 13.74 -12.63
C VAL A 195 29.69 13.19 -11.20
N GLU A 196 30.55 13.75 -10.39
CA GLU A 196 30.64 13.48 -8.95
C GLU A 196 29.32 13.90 -8.29
N TYR A 197 28.53 12.93 -7.82
CA TYR A 197 27.27 13.20 -7.14
C TYR A 197 27.55 13.66 -5.71
N ILE A 198 27.59 14.98 -5.52
CA ILE A 198 27.64 15.58 -4.19
C ILE A 198 26.24 15.56 -3.61
N TYR A 199 26.07 14.84 -2.49
CA TYR A 199 24.83 14.86 -1.69
C TYR A 199 24.45 16.30 -1.32
N LYS A 200 23.34 16.79 -1.87
CA LYS A 200 22.74 18.06 -1.43
C LYS A 200 21.65 17.78 -0.41
N PRO A 201 21.71 18.38 0.78
CA PRO A 201 20.69 18.18 1.80
C PRO A 201 19.31 18.68 1.32
N LYS A 202 18.27 17.99 1.76
CA LYS A 202 16.84 18.15 1.45
C LYS A 202 16.43 19.59 1.19
N GLN A 203 15.99 19.91 -0.03
CA GLN A 203 15.27 21.14 -0.28
C GLN A 203 13.87 21.04 0.35
N LYS A 204 13.57 21.93 1.30
CA LYS A 204 12.22 22.08 1.85
C LYS A 204 11.33 22.72 0.78
N TYR A 205 10.46 21.92 0.18
CA TYR A 205 9.44 22.45 -0.73
C TYR A 205 8.37 23.22 0.05
N LYS A 206 7.97 24.39 -0.46
CA LYS A 206 7.02 25.31 0.20
C LYS A 206 5.54 24.90 0.10
N THR A 207 5.23 23.69 -0.36
CA THR A 207 3.85 23.22 -0.43
C THR A 207 3.45 22.58 0.90
N LYS A 208 2.35 23.07 1.49
CA LYS A 208 1.79 22.46 2.71
C LYS A 208 1.32 21.05 2.39
N PRO A 209 1.58 20.06 3.29
CA PRO A 209 1.00 18.73 3.14
C PRO A 209 -0.53 18.84 3.01
N PRO A 210 -1.18 17.93 2.27
CA PRO A 210 -2.62 17.85 2.27
C PRO A 210 -3.08 17.65 3.71
N LYS A 211 -4.14 18.36 4.11
CA LYS A 211 -4.82 17.98 5.35
C LYS A 211 -5.24 16.52 5.18
N PRO A 212 -4.99 15.64 6.16
CA PRO A 212 -5.51 14.29 6.11
C PRO A 212 -6.99 14.40 5.78
N ARG A 213 -7.40 13.88 4.62
CA ARG A 213 -8.81 13.61 4.40
C ARG A 213 -9.05 12.29 5.10
N THR A 214 -9.94 12.31 6.06
CA THR A 214 -10.47 11.15 6.75
C THR A 214 -10.70 10.05 5.74
N LEU A 215 -10.07 8.90 5.92
CA LEU A 215 -10.43 7.68 5.21
C LEU A 215 -11.90 7.43 5.52
N LEU A 216 -12.75 7.70 4.56
CA LEU A 216 -14.17 7.47 4.73
C LEU A 216 -14.40 5.95 4.67
N ILE A 217 -14.36 5.31 5.85
CA ILE A 217 -14.86 3.94 6.04
C ILE A 217 -16.22 3.69 5.35
N PRO A 218 -17.12 4.71 5.13
CA PRO A 218 -18.25 4.51 4.28
C PRO A 218 -17.96 3.80 2.95
N ASN A 219 -16.82 4.07 2.33
CA ASN A 219 -16.49 3.43 1.05
C ASN A 219 -16.06 1.96 1.21
N ALA A 220 -15.32 1.63 2.29
CA ALA A 220 -14.99 0.23 2.58
C ALA A 220 -16.26 -0.58 2.92
N ILE A 221 -17.15 0.00 3.74
CA ILE A 221 -18.43 -0.64 4.08
C ILE A 221 -19.35 -0.66 2.86
N GLU A 222 -19.45 0.42 2.06
CA GLU A 222 -20.25 0.42 0.84
C GLU A 222 -19.71 -0.50 -0.24
N THR A 223 -18.37 -0.65 -0.35
CA THR A 223 -17.76 -1.61 -1.28
C THR A 223 -18.06 -3.05 -0.84
N PHE A 224 -18.03 -3.32 0.45
CA PHE A 224 -18.41 -4.62 1.01
C PHE A 224 -19.96 -4.87 0.92
N LEU A 225 -20.75 -3.80 0.88
CA LEU A 225 -22.20 -3.87 0.78
C LEU A 225 -22.72 -3.90 -0.66
N ARG A 226 -21.85 -3.75 -1.68
CA ARG A 226 -22.25 -3.95 -3.08
C ARG A 226 -22.63 -5.41 -3.30
N PRO A 227 -23.80 -5.69 -3.90
CA PRO A 227 -24.28 -7.05 -4.08
C PRO A 227 -23.58 -7.72 -5.25
N ASN A 228 -22.36 -8.23 -5.05
CA ASN A 228 -21.78 -9.16 -5.99
C ASN A 228 -21.10 -10.30 -5.24
N ASN A 229 -21.76 -11.46 -5.36
CA ASN A 229 -21.22 -12.80 -5.20
C ASN A 229 -20.90 -13.32 -3.79
N PHE A 230 -21.85 -13.20 -2.86
CA PHE A 230 -22.09 -14.32 -1.96
C PHE A 230 -23.46 -14.92 -2.30
N VAL A 231 -23.46 -16.01 -3.03
CA VAL A 231 -24.64 -16.88 -3.14
C VAL A 231 -24.84 -17.51 -1.77
N LEU A 232 -25.65 -16.86 -0.96
CA LEU A 232 -26.32 -17.48 0.18
C LEU A 232 -27.75 -17.69 -0.24
N GLU A 233 -28.12 -18.96 -0.33
CA GLU A 233 -29.52 -19.39 -0.41
C GLU A 233 -30.31 -18.81 0.78
N SER A 234 -30.90 -17.65 0.58
CA SER A 234 -32.10 -17.20 1.30
C SER A 234 -32.79 -16.09 0.51
N ALA A 235 -34.06 -16.28 0.29
CA ALA A 235 -34.90 -15.60 -0.67
C ALA A 235 -35.25 -14.13 -0.36
N THR A 236 -34.55 -13.44 0.57
CA THR A 236 -34.78 -12.03 0.87
C THR A 236 -33.47 -11.27 0.98
N PRO A 237 -33.25 -10.16 0.23
CA PRO A 237 -32.05 -9.35 0.33
C PRO A 237 -31.96 -8.71 1.71
N LEU A 238 -30.82 -8.90 2.37
CA LEU A 238 -30.52 -8.32 3.68
C LEU A 238 -30.61 -6.78 3.63
N THR A 239 -31.21 -6.18 4.66
CA THR A 239 -31.25 -4.73 4.85
C THR A 239 -29.83 -4.19 5.10
N LYS A 240 -29.61 -2.88 4.91
CA LYS A 240 -28.33 -2.23 5.24
C LYS A 240 -27.91 -2.50 6.68
N LYS A 241 -28.83 -2.41 7.63
CA LYS A 241 -28.60 -2.69 9.07
C LYS A 241 -28.11 -4.12 9.29
N GLN A 242 -28.79 -5.11 8.70
CA GLN A 242 -28.38 -6.52 8.82
C GLN A 242 -27.03 -6.82 8.19
N LYS A 243 -26.67 -6.14 7.11
CA LYS A 243 -25.36 -6.30 6.46
C LYS A 243 -24.25 -5.75 7.36
N VAL A 244 -24.45 -4.56 7.96
CA VAL A 244 -23.46 -3.96 8.87
C VAL A 244 -23.33 -4.80 10.14
N GLU A 245 -24.44 -5.26 10.71
CA GLU A 245 -24.43 -6.14 11.89
C GLU A 245 -23.64 -7.44 11.63
N ARG A 246 -23.86 -8.05 10.46
CA ARG A 246 -23.11 -9.25 10.06
C ARG A 246 -21.62 -8.96 9.91
N LEU A 247 -21.26 -7.84 9.30
CA LEU A 247 -19.86 -7.40 9.16
C LEU A 247 -19.20 -7.17 10.52
N LEU A 248 -19.86 -6.46 11.43
CA LEU A 248 -19.35 -6.23 12.78
C LEU A 248 -19.19 -7.54 13.56
N ASN A 249 -20.07 -8.51 13.36
CA ASN A 249 -19.95 -9.84 13.95
C ASN A 249 -18.74 -10.61 13.39
N GLU A 250 -18.47 -10.53 12.08
CA GLU A 250 -17.28 -11.15 11.48
C GLU A 250 -15.99 -10.47 11.96
N ILE A 251 -15.95 -9.14 12.01
CA ILE A 251 -14.83 -8.37 12.57
C ILE A 251 -14.56 -8.81 14.01
N THR A 252 -15.61 -8.91 14.81
CA THR A 252 -15.51 -9.37 16.20
C THR A 252 -15.03 -10.81 16.32
N ARG A 253 -15.58 -11.71 15.49
CA ARG A 253 -15.20 -13.12 15.49
C ARG A 253 -13.74 -13.35 15.16
N ASN A 254 -13.21 -12.53 14.22
CA ASN A 254 -11.83 -12.62 13.79
C ASN A 254 -10.88 -11.71 14.58
N GLN A 255 -11.40 -10.96 15.57
CA GLN A 255 -10.64 -10.04 16.44
C GLN A 255 -9.82 -9.02 15.63
N VAL A 256 -10.40 -8.50 14.54
CA VAL A 256 -9.72 -7.54 13.66
C VAL A 256 -9.85 -6.13 14.23
N ASP A 257 -8.74 -5.44 14.43
CA ASP A 257 -8.74 -4.02 14.76
C ASP A 257 -9.05 -3.20 13.51
N ILE A 258 -10.20 -2.52 13.51
CA ILE A 258 -10.65 -1.59 12.47
C ILE A 258 -10.64 -0.14 12.96
N THR A 259 -10.10 0.11 14.16
CA THR A 259 -10.14 1.38 14.89
C THR A 259 -8.77 1.96 15.15
N TYR A 260 -7.76 1.50 14.40
CA TYR A 260 -6.36 1.86 14.57
C TYR A 260 -6.09 3.38 14.41
N TYR A 261 -6.79 4.04 13.47
CA TYR A 261 -6.69 5.48 13.26
C TYR A 261 -7.86 6.20 13.94
N TYR A 262 -7.57 7.30 14.60
CA TYR A 262 -8.58 8.07 15.34
C TYR A 262 -9.77 8.49 14.47
N ASP A 263 -9.52 9.00 13.27
CA ASP A 263 -10.57 9.44 12.35
C ASP A 263 -11.45 8.28 11.88
N ASP A 264 -10.87 7.10 11.65
CA ASP A 264 -11.61 5.89 11.30
C ASP A 264 -12.47 5.42 12.45
N TRP A 265 -11.92 5.44 13.66
CA TRP A 265 -12.64 5.10 14.89
C TRP A 265 -13.87 5.98 15.09
N ILE A 266 -13.73 7.32 14.96
CA ILE A 266 -14.87 8.25 15.01
C ILE A 266 -15.89 7.98 13.91
N ALA A 267 -15.44 7.70 12.68
CA ALA A 267 -16.35 7.40 11.57
C ALA A 267 -17.14 6.11 11.81
N ILE A 268 -16.50 5.06 12.35
CA ILE A 268 -17.16 3.81 12.75
C ILE A 268 -18.21 4.06 13.83
N GLY A 269 -17.86 4.82 14.87
CA GLY A 269 -18.78 5.21 15.94
C GLY A 269 -20.01 5.90 15.38
N ASN A 270 -19.83 6.88 14.50
CA ASN A 270 -20.93 7.60 13.85
C ASN A 270 -21.83 6.68 12.99
N ILE A 271 -21.24 5.73 12.24
CA ILE A 271 -22.01 4.77 11.43
C ILE A 271 -22.84 3.87 12.34
N ILE A 272 -22.22 3.31 13.38
CA ILE A 272 -22.91 2.43 14.32
C ILE A 272 -24.03 3.19 15.03
N LYS A 273 -23.77 4.40 15.51
CA LYS A 273 -24.75 5.26 16.18
C LYS A 273 -25.94 5.59 15.27
N ASN A 274 -25.68 5.97 14.01
CA ASN A 274 -26.72 6.29 13.04
C ASN A 274 -27.60 5.08 12.68
N MET A 275 -27.05 3.87 12.69
CA MET A 275 -27.76 2.66 12.31
C MET A 275 -28.47 1.95 13.47
N PHE A 276 -27.88 2.00 14.66
CA PHE A 276 -28.29 1.19 15.81
C PHE A 276 -28.73 2.04 17.00
N GLY A 277 -28.52 3.38 16.97
CA GLY A 277 -28.81 4.25 18.12
C GLY A 277 -27.99 3.83 19.36
N GLU A 278 -28.58 3.94 20.55
CA GLU A 278 -27.91 3.55 21.80
C GLU A 278 -27.61 2.04 21.89
N GLU A 279 -28.37 1.19 21.19
CA GLU A 279 -28.08 -0.25 21.12
C GLU A 279 -26.72 -0.53 20.45
N GLY A 280 -26.24 0.38 19.62
CA GLY A 280 -24.95 0.28 18.94
C GLY A 280 -23.74 0.56 19.84
N ARG A 281 -23.92 1.20 21.01
CA ARG A 281 -22.83 1.53 21.94
C ARG A 281 -22.00 0.30 22.30
N ALA A 282 -22.64 -0.80 22.64
CA ALA A 282 -21.97 -2.06 22.96
C ALA A 282 -21.21 -2.65 21.76
N LEU A 283 -21.71 -2.46 20.52
CA LEU A 283 -21.01 -2.88 19.31
C LEU A 283 -19.78 -2.01 19.04
N PHE A 284 -19.87 -0.70 19.31
CA PHE A 284 -18.74 0.22 19.15
C PHE A 284 -17.63 -0.11 20.16
N HIS A 285 -17.95 -0.31 21.42
CA HIS A 285 -16.99 -0.80 22.44
C HIS A 285 -16.34 -2.11 22.00
N LYS A 286 -17.12 -3.04 21.47
CA LYS A 286 -16.64 -4.36 21.09
C LYS A 286 -15.63 -4.30 19.95
N VAL A 287 -15.84 -3.50 18.91
CA VAL A 287 -14.88 -3.34 17.81
C VAL A 287 -13.67 -2.50 18.22
N SER A 288 -13.87 -1.50 19.10
CA SER A 288 -12.78 -0.67 19.64
C SER A 288 -11.85 -1.45 20.56
N SER A 289 -12.36 -2.49 21.24
CA SER A 289 -11.56 -3.29 22.19
C SER A 289 -10.43 -4.11 21.55
N PHE A 290 -10.37 -4.20 20.22
CA PHE A 290 -9.26 -4.83 19.49
C PHE A 290 -8.07 -3.88 19.30
N TYR A 291 -8.27 -2.58 19.53
CA TYR A 291 -7.16 -1.62 19.52
C TYR A 291 -6.29 -1.82 20.78
N PRO A 292 -4.94 -1.90 20.65
CA PRO A 292 -4.05 -2.20 21.78
C PRO A 292 -4.11 -1.20 22.95
N ASN A 293 -4.49 0.06 22.67
CA ASN A 293 -4.61 1.11 23.67
C ASN A 293 -6.09 1.50 23.90
N TYR A 294 -7.01 0.55 23.74
CA TYR A 294 -8.43 0.77 24.01
C TYR A 294 -8.67 1.34 25.40
N ASP A 295 -9.42 2.45 25.47
CA ASP A 295 -9.91 3.07 26.71
C ASP A 295 -11.44 3.09 26.71
N TYR A 296 -12.03 2.54 27.76
CA TYR A 296 -13.48 2.42 27.87
C TYR A 296 -14.15 3.78 28.00
N ASP A 297 -13.62 4.67 28.87
CA ASP A 297 -14.24 5.96 29.17
C ASP A 297 -14.11 6.92 27.98
N GLU A 298 -13.03 6.86 27.22
CA GLU A 298 -12.86 7.60 25.99
C GLU A 298 -13.84 7.09 24.92
N THR A 299 -13.93 5.78 24.74
CA THR A 299 -14.85 5.16 23.77
C THR A 299 -16.30 5.48 24.08
N ASP A 300 -16.68 5.50 25.35
CA ASP A 300 -18.04 5.82 25.77
C ASP A 300 -18.41 7.29 25.54
N ARG A 301 -17.45 8.20 25.68
CA ARG A 301 -17.64 9.64 25.43
C ARG A 301 -17.78 9.96 23.95
N GLU A 302 -17.02 9.27 23.11
CA GLU A 302 -17.02 9.52 21.65
C GLU A 302 -18.21 8.87 20.94
N TYR A 303 -18.88 7.90 21.58
CA TYR A 303 -20.13 7.34 21.09
C TYR A 303 -21.31 8.26 21.39
#